data_e48d922775ee0918e21c2ef7bcb41042
#
_entry.id   e48d922775ee0918e21c2ef7bcb41042
#
_cell.length_a   1.000
_cell.length_b   1.000
_cell.length_c   1.000
_cell.angle_alpha   90.00
_cell.angle_beta   90.00
_cell.angle_gamma   90.00
#
_symmetry.space_group_name_H-M   'P 1'
#
loop_
_entity.id
_entity.type
_entity.pdbx_description
1 polymer ?
#
loop_
_entity_poly.entity_id
_entity_poly.type
_entity_poly.pdbx_seq_one_letter_code
_entity_poly.pdbx_strand_id
1 'polypeptide(L)'
;SGLQGLEQNKTLVFNDDDANTTPVTPDATHPASFVDANGQPAAGNTVPAMANGQQVGTYELDPNTGQVTFKPIKTFYGTPDPVVVQVSDADGKAHRARYQPKVTQVTPRSTNAESTGLQGQAQSGKPTFTAGDQQIPIDMSKAMTFENGTNTLEVANEGTYTINSDDTISFKPLKQFTGKATPVTVKRVDANGTEVTATYTPNVTKVTPTSTPATSSGPQGLPQTGTPVFEEGDSAVPIDYNKQMTFDNDQPKKIVSGVGEYTINSDGSITFTPDKKYVGTPASVTVKRVDKNGTEVTATYTPTVTRVMPTSTNA
;
A
#
# COMPACT_ATOMS: atom_id res chain seq x y z
N SER A 1 -10.37 29.41 -22.28
CA SER A 1 -9.59 28.57 -21.34
C SER A 1 -9.99 27.11 -21.50
N GLY A 2 -9.05 26.21 -21.31
CA GLY A 2 -9.25 24.78 -21.40
C GLY A 2 -8.37 24.04 -20.36
N LEU A 3 -8.52 22.71 -20.31
CA LEU A 3 -7.79 21.88 -19.40
C LEU A 3 -6.41 21.50 -19.95
N GLN A 4 -5.48 21.20 -19.07
CA GLN A 4 -4.16 20.67 -19.38
C GLN A 4 -4.26 19.43 -20.30
N GLY A 5 -3.45 19.42 -21.37
CA GLY A 5 -3.39 18.32 -22.34
C GLY A 5 -4.54 18.31 -23.38
N LEU A 6 -5.55 19.18 -23.27
CA LEU A 6 -6.65 19.25 -24.23
C LEU A 6 -6.51 20.41 -25.19
N GLU A 7 -6.93 20.20 -26.45
CA GLU A 7 -6.96 21.21 -27.49
C GLU A 7 -8.00 22.31 -27.19
N GLN A 8 -7.71 23.52 -27.60
CA GLN A 8 -8.59 24.68 -27.46
C GLN A 8 -8.78 25.38 -28.81
N ASN A 9 -10.03 25.55 -29.22
CA ASN A 9 -10.39 26.16 -30.48
C ASN A 9 -11.02 27.55 -30.28
N LYS A 10 -10.70 28.47 -31.15
CA LYS A 10 -11.33 29.80 -31.21
C LYS A 10 -11.39 30.31 -32.64
N THR A 11 -12.58 30.56 -33.16
CA THR A 11 -12.77 31.35 -34.37
C THR A 11 -12.58 32.81 -34.05
N LEU A 12 -11.68 33.47 -34.74
CA LEU A 12 -11.36 34.88 -34.54
C LEU A 12 -12.34 35.77 -35.31
N VAL A 13 -12.59 36.92 -34.74
CA VAL A 13 -13.39 37.99 -35.38
C VAL A 13 -12.44 39.13 -35.78
N PHE A 14 -12.45 39.50 -37.03
CA PHE A 14 -11.62 40.59 -37.59
C PHE A 14 -12.51 41.81 -37.80
N ASN A 15 -12.40 42.79 -36.92
CA ASN A 15 -13.18 43.99 -36.98
C ASN A 15 -12.51 44.99 -37.94
N ASP A 16 -13.29 45.68 -38.75
CA ASP A 16 -12.84 46.86 -39.45
C ASP A 16 -12.75 48.04 -38.46
N ASP A 17 -11.80 48.96 -38.68
CA ASP A 17 -11.60 50.13 -37.81
C ASP A 17 -12.74 51.16 -37.94
N ASP A 18 -13.64 51.00 -38.92
CA ASP A 18 -14.78 51.89 -39.13
C ASP A 18 -16.01 51.34 -38.35
N ALA A 19 -16.54 52.13 -37.45
CA ALA A 19 -17.61 51.78 -36.46
C ALA A 19 -18.94 51.30 -37.09
N ASN A 20 -19.01 51.08 -38.39
CA ASN A 20 -20.25 50.74 -39.09
C ASN A 20 -20.12 49.58 -40.10
N THR A 21 -19.02 48.83 -40.06
CA THR A 21 -18.75 47.77 -41.05
C THR A 21 -18.91 46.37 -40.50
N THR A 22 -19.36 45.47 -41.39
CA THR A 22 -19.44 44.03 -41.12
C THR A 22 -18.04 43.48 -40.88
N PRO A 23 -17.84 42.58 -39.87
CA PRO A 23 -16.54 41.95 -39.66
C PRO A 23 -16.03 41.28 -40.96
N VAL A 24 -14.74 41.41 -41.23
CA VAL A 24 -14.12 40.73 -42.35
C VAL A 24 -14.04 39.24 -42.04
N THR A 25 -14.62 38.41 -42.92
CA THR A 25 -14.64 36.96 -42.75
C THR A 25 -13.62 36.34 -43.71
N PRO A 26 -12.66 35.54 -43.21
CA PRO A 26 -11.75 34.80 -44.07
C PRO A 26 -12.50 33.83 -45.00
N ASP A 27 -12.03 33.66 -46.21
CA ASP A 27 -12.51 32.70 -47.20
C ASP A 27 -11.34 32.22 -48.11
N ALA A 28 -11.66 31.42 -49.12
CA ALA A 28 -10.64 30.92 -50.05
C ALA A 28 -9.98 31.98 -50.90
N THR A 29 -10.61 33.15 -51.07
CA THR A 29 -10.09 34.28 -51.87
C THR A 29 -9.31 35.28 -51.00
N HIS A 30 -9.68 35.40 -49.74
CA HIS A 30 -9.05 36.24 -48.72
C HIS A 30 -8.70 35.38 -47.48
N PRO A 31 -7.70 34.47 -47.60
CA PRO A 31 -7.38 33.56 -46.51
C PRO A 31 -6.71 34.29 -45.33
N ALA A 32 -7.00 33.85 -44.14
CA ALA A 32 -6.30 34.28 -42.95
C ALA A 32 -4.87 33.68 -42.87
N SER A 33 -3.95 34.40 -42.25
CA SER A 33 -2.57 33.97 -42.02
C SER A 33 -2.08 34.35 -40.63
N PHE A 34 -1.17 33.58 -40.05
CA PHE A 34 -0.43 34.05 -38.87
C PHE A 34 0.46 35.24 -39.24
N VAL A 35 0.77 36.08 -38.28
CA VAL A 35 1.68 37.23 -38.43
C VAL A 35 3.02 36.88 -37.78
N ASP A 36 4.11 37.02 -38.53
CA ASP A 36 5.47 36.78 -38.03
C ASP A 36 5.99 37.92 -37.13
N ALA A 37 7.21 37.77 -36.59
CA ALA A 37 7.84 38.77 -35.73
C ALA A 37 8.10 40.11 -36.42
N ASN A 38 8.11 40.15 -37.76
CA ASN A 38 8.29 41.37 -38.58
C ASN A 38 6.95 42.04 -38.97
N GLY A 39 5.84 41.47 -38.51
CA GLY A 39 4.49 41.95 -38.82
C GLY A 39 4.00 41.53 -40.21
N GLN A 40 4.64 40.54 -40.85
CA GLN A 40 4.28 40.03 -42.18
C GLN A 40 3.52 38.70 -42.07
N PRO A 41 2.74 38.33 -43.12
CA PRO A 41 2.12 37.01 -43.16
C PRO A 41 3.17 35.91 -43.03
N ALA A 42 3.02 35.03 -42.02
CA ALA A 42 3.88 33.88 -41.84
C ALA A 42 3.62 32.82 -42.92
N ALA A 43 4.66 32.09 -43.29
CA ALA A 43 4.51 30.95 -44.18
C ALA A 43 3.91 29.76 -43.44
N GLY A 44 2.80 29.19 -43.97
CA GLY A 44 2.12 28.04 -43.42
C GLY A 44 1.11 28.33 -42.31
N ASN A 45 0.34 27.27 -41.98
CA ASN A 45 -0.81 27.37 -41.09
C ASN A 45 -0.53 26.78 -39.68
N THR A 46 0.73 26.54 -39.36
CA THR A 46 1.15 26.02 -38.06
C THR A 46 2.34 26.80 -37.54
N VAL A 47 2.26 27.29 -36.31
CA VAL A 47 3.37 27.97 -35.64
C VAL A 47 3.57 27.39 -34.22
N PRO A 48 4.81 27.39 -33.68
CA PRO A 48 5.05 26.94 -32.32
C PRO A 48 4.36 27.86 -31.30
N ALA A 49 3.73 27.28 -30.30
CA ALA A 49 3.25 28.00 -29.12
C ALA A 49 4.38 28.05 -28.09
N MET A 50 4.80 29.25 -27.74
CA MET A 50 5.92 29.47 -26.81
C MET A 50 5.41 29.94 -25.45
N ALA A 51 6.18 29.64 -24.39
CA ALA A 51 6.04 30.26 -23.06
C ALA A 51 7.43 30.34 -22.43
N ASN A 52 7.83 31.50 -21.95
CA ASN A 52 9.16 31.73 -21.35
C ASN A 52 10.33 31.20 -22.21
N GLY A 53 10.22 31.36 -23.54
CA GLY A 53 11.24 30.90 -24.48
C GLY A 53 11.27 29.41 -24.78
N GLN A 54 10.33 28.63 -24.24
CA GLN A 54 10.20 27.19 -24.50
C GLN A 54 8.94 26.88 -25.31
N GLN A 55 9.01 25.90 -26.20
CA GLN A 55 7.82 25.43 -26.92
C GLN A 55 6.93 24.61 -25.99
N VAL A 56 5.68 25.05 -25.86
CA VAL A 56 4.66 24.45 -24.98
C VAL A 56 3.48 23.87 -25.74
N GLY A 57 3.54 23.89 -27.06
CA GLY A 57 2.50 23.39 -27.95
C GLY A 57 2.65 23.93 -29.36
N THR A 58 1.54 23.88 -30.12
CA THR A 58 1.42 24.44 -31.46
C THR A 58 0.11 25.18 -31.61
N TYR A 59 0.11 26.21 -32.45
CA TYR A 59 -1.11 26.83 -32.96
C TYR A 59 -1.30 26.39 -34.43
N GLU A 60 -2.50 25.95 -34.76
CA GLU A 60 -2.93 25.63 -36.13
C GLU A 60 -4.04 26.58 -36.53
N LEU A 61 -3.97 27.11 -37.75
CA LEU A 61 -4.95 28.03 -38.32
C LEU A 61 -5.69 27.37 -39.48
N ASP A 62 -7.00 27.39 -39.44
CA ASP A 62 -7.80 27.21 -40.66
C ASP A 62 -7.90 28.56 -41.41
N PRO A 63 -7.22 28.69 -42.55
CA PRO A 63 -7.15 29.97 -43.26
C PRO A 63 -8.51 30.43 -43.82
N ASN A 64 -9.45 29.51 -44.06
CA ASN A 64 -10.74 29.85 -44.68
C ASN A 64 -11.80 30.28 -43.64
N THR A 65 -11.61 29.92 -42.37
CA THR A 65 -12.56 30.21 -41.28
C THR A 65 -12.00 31.14 -40.23
N GLY A 66 -10.66 31.35 -40.21
CA GLY A 66 -9.98 32.08 -39.13
C GLY A 66 -10.02 31.37 -37.78
N GLN A 67 -10.34 30.07 -37.77
CA GLN A 67 -10.28 29.28 -36.54
C GLN A 67 -8.84 28.97 -36.18
N VAL A 68 -8.44 29.28 -34.95
CA VAL A 68 -7.15 28.90 -34.38
C VAL A 68 -7.37 27.75 -33.37
N THR A 69 -6.65 26.64 -33.56
CA THR A 69 -6.57 25.52 -32.64
C THR A 69 -5.24 25.60 -31.92
N PHE A 70 -5.28 25.67 -30.60
CA PHE A 70 -4.11 25.51 -29.74
C PHE A 70 -4.01 24.06 -29.25
N LYS A 71 -2.88 23.40 -29.50
CA LYS A 71 -2.56 22.04 -29.09
C LYS A 71 -1.42 22.10 -28.08
N PRO A 72 -1.71 22.09 -26.75
CA PRO A 72 -0.67 22.10 -25.73
C PRO A 72 0.06 20.78 -25.66
N ILE A 73 1.33 20.78 -25.22
CA ILE A 73 1.96 19.58 -24.74
C ILE A 73 1.26 19.14 -23.43
N LYS A 74 1.21 17.83 -23.16
CA LYS A 74 0.46 17.23 -22.05
C LYS A 74 0.83 17.78 -20.66
N THR A 75 2.07 18.22 -20.49
CA THR A 75 2.59 18.72 -19.21
C THR A 75 2.41 20.21 -19.00
N PHE A 76 2.01 20.97 -20.06
CA PHE A 76 1.89 22.41 -19.96
C PHE A 76 0.60 22.86 -19.26
N TYR A 77 0.73 23.81 -18.36
CA TYR A 77 -0.35 24.63 -17.80
C TYR A 77 0.11 26.09 -17.67
N GLY A 78 -0.82 27.03 -17.70
CA GLY A 78 -0.52 28.45 -17.71
C GLY A 78 -1.00 29.15 -18.97
N THR A 79 -0.34 30.24 -19.36
CA THR A 79 -0.72 31.07 -20.50
C THR A 79 0.46 31.11 -21.47
N PRO A 80 0.33 30.54 -22.67
CA PRO A 80 1.36 30.66 -23.70
C PRO A 80 1.41 32.06 -24.27
N ASP A 81 2.48 32.37 -24.99
CA ASP A 81 2.58 33.61 -25.75
C ASP A 81 1.44 33.68 -26.79
N PRO A 82 0.86 34.87 -27.02
CA PRO A 82 -0.24 35.04 -27.97
C PRO A 82 0.23 34.87 -29.40
N VAL A 83 -0.70 34.46 -30.27
CA VAL A 83 -0.54 34.58 -31.71
C VAL A 83 -1.40 35.71 -32.24
N VAL A 84 -0.92 36.34 -33.33
CA VAL A 84 -1.68 37.31 -34.10
C VAL A 84 -2.01 36.65 -35.44
N VAL A 85 -3.26 36.80 -35.86
CA VAL A 85 -3.76 36.36 -37.17
C VAL A 85 -4.24 37.60 -37.92
N GLN A 86 -4.02 37.63 -39.21
CA GLN A 86 -4.54 38.70 -40.09
C GLN A 86 -5.32 38.11 -41.26
N VAL A 87 -6.25 38.91 -41.76
CA VAL A 87 -6.96 38.72 -43.02
C VAL A 87 -6.92 40.05 -43.79
N SER A 88 -6.79 40.02 -45.11
CA SER A 88 -6.92 41.23 -45.94
C SER A 88 -8.34 41.32 -46.50
N ASP A 89 -8.92 42.52 -46.51
CA ASP A 89 -10.18 42.81 -47.19
C ASP A 89 -10.00 42.93 -48.71
N ALA A 90 -11.09 43.17 -49.40
CA ALA A 90 -11.09 43.35 -50.88
C ALA A 90 -10.23 44.52 -51.36
N ASP A 91 -9.99 45.49 -50.50
CA ASP A 91 -9.16 46.72 -50.83
C ASP A 91 -7.68 46.49 -50.44
N GLY A 92 -7.34 45.29 -49.92
CA GLY A 92 -5.99 44.91 -49.51
C GLY A 92 -5.57 45.43 -48.13
N LYS A 93 -6.49 46.02 -47.36
CA LYS A 93 -6.23 46.45 -45.98
C LYS A 93 -6.20 45.24 -45.05
N ALA A 94 -5.18 45.13 -44.19
CA ALA A 94 -5.01 44.02 -43.25
C ALA A 94 -5.75 44.28 -41.92
N HIS A 95 -6.60 43.35 -41.51
CA HIS A 95 -7.32 43.34 -40.24
C HIS A 95 -6.73 42.25 -39.33
N ARG A 96 -6.43 42.56 -38.06
CA ARG A 96 -5.70 41.70 -37.17
C ARG A 96 -6.54 41.32 -35.93
N ALA A 97 -6.42 40.06 -35.52
CA ALA A 97 -6.99 39.56 -34.27
C ALA A 97 -5.94 38.79 -33.47
N ARG A 98 -6.02 38.86 -32.15
CA ARG A 98 -5.08 38.22 -31.24
C ARG A 98 -5.78 37.06 -30.53
N TYR A 99 -5.08 35.91 -30.41
CA TYR A 99 -5.52 34.78 -29.62
C TYR A 99 -4.48 34.42 -28.55
N GLN A 100 -4.93 34.29 -27.33
CA GLN A 100 -4.12 33.87 -26.20
C GLN A 100 -4.96 32.91 -25.31
N PRO A 101 -4.75 31.59 -25.39
CA PRO A 101 -5.45 30.64 -24.57
C PRO A 101 -4.91 30.65 -23.15
N LYS A 102 -5.69 30.09 -22.20
CA LYS A 102 -5.25 29.77 -20.85
C LYS A 102 -5.47 28.28 -20.60
N VAL A 103 -4.45 27.63 -20.08
CA VAL A 103 -4.49 26.19 -19.71
C VAL A 103 -4.58 26.06 -18.21
N THR A 104 -5.64 25.41 -17.72
CA THR A 104 -5.85 25.11 -16.31
C THR A 104 -5.19 23.77 -15.98
N GLN A 105 -4.38 23.74 -14.93
CA GLN A 105 -3.74 22.52 -14.44
C GLN A 105 -4.78 21.49 -13.99
N VAL A 106 -4.54 20.23 -14.32
CA VAL A 106 -5.30 19.09 -13.84
C VAL A 106 -4.42 18.29 -12.88
N THR A 107 -4.89 18.08 -11.66
CA THR A 107 -4.13 17.39 -10.60
C THR A 107 -4.94 16.20 -10.11
N PRO A 108 -4.51 14.96 -10.37
CA PRO A 108 -5.14 13.77 -9.83
C PRO A 108 -4.97 13.70 -8.29
N ARG A 109 -5.84 12.95 -7.64
CA ARG A 109 -5.85 12.77 -6.17
C ARG A 109 -5.80 11.30 -5.80
N SER A 110 -5.45 11.02 -4.54
CA SER A 110 -5.40 9.67 -4.02
C SER A 110 -5.96 9.60 -2.59
N THR A 111 -6.28 8.37 -2.17
CA THR A 111 -6.60 8.05 -0.78
C THR A 111 -5.71 6.89 -0.35
N ASN A 112 -5.08 7.04 0.81
CA ASN A 112 -4.25 6.00 1.41
C ASN A 112 -5.08 4.82 1.89
N ALA A 113 -4.44 3.66 2.05
CA ALA A 113 -5.06 2.47 2.61
C ALA A 113 -4.37 2.07 3.92
N GLU A 114 -5.13 1.48 4.80
CA GLU A 114 -4.66 0.85 6.03
C GLU A 114 -5.32 -0.52 6.17
N SER A 115 -4.71 -1.40 6.95
CA SER A 115 -5.32 -2.66 7.35
C SER A 115 -4.83 -3.08 8.73
N THR A 116 -5.59 -3.95 9.39
CA THR A 116 -5.19 -4.59 10.64
C THR A 116 -5.42 -6.09 10.50
N GLY A 117 -4.40 -6.88 10.83
CA GLY A 117 -4.43 -8.32 10.75
C GLY A 117 -3.65 -8.97 11.90
N LEU A 118 -3.78 -10.28 12.04
CA LEU A 118 -3.11 -11.03 13.09
C LEU A 118 -1.64 -11.32 12.73
N GLN A 119 -0.82 -11.48 13.74
CA GLN A 119 0.57 -11.90 13.63
C GLN A 119 0.71 -13.17 12.77
N GLY A 120 1.60 -13.13 11.78
CA GLY A 120 1.85 -14.22 10.83
C GLY A 120 0.78 -14.42 9.75
N GLN A 121 -0.33 -13.68 9.78
CA GLN A 121 -1.40 -13.74 8.77
C GLN A 121 -1.26 -12.63 7.73
N ALA A 122 -1.48 -13.00 6.46
CA ALA A 122 -1.49 -12.01 5.38
C ALA A 122 -2.71 -11.10 5.49
N GLN A 123 -2.52 -9.82 5.12
CA GLN A 123 -3.57 -8.81 5.09
C GLN A 123 -3.42 -7.92 3.86
N SER A 124 -4.44 -7.18 3.48
CA SER A 124 -4.39 -6.32 2.31
C SER A 124 -5.12 -5.00 2.49
N GLY A 125 -4.72 -4.01 1.68
CA GLY A 125 -5.38 -2.73 1.57
C GLY A 125 -5.42 -2.29 0.10
N LYS A 126 -6.36 -1.40 -0.23
CA LYS A 126 -6.54 -0.87 -1.59
C LYS A 126 -6.51 0.64 -1.56
N PRO A 127 -5.34 1.27 -1.84
CA PRO A 127 -5.31 2.70 -2.11
C PRO A 127 -6.17 3.03 -3.33
N THR A 128 -6.74 4.23 -3.37
CA THR A 128 -7.55 4.66 -4.51
C THR A 128 -6.95 5.89 -5.18
N PHE A 129 -7.19 6.02 -6.48
CA PHE A 129 -6.72 7.14 -7.30
C PHE A 129 -7.91 7.72 -8.05
N THR A 130 -8.04 9.03 -8.01
CA THR A 130 -9.14 9.76 -8.64
C THR A 130 -8.58 10.78 -9.61
N ALA A 131 -9.13 10.81 -10.82
CA ALA A 131 -8.80 11.81 -11.81
C ALA A 131 -9.03 13.23 -11.28
N GLY A 132 -8.18 14.15 -11.67
CA GLY A 132 -8.36 15.58 -11.38
C GLY A 132 -9.50 16.18 -12.19
N ASP A 133 -9.77 15.61 -13.36
CA ASP A 133 -10.91 15.91 -14.22
C ASP A 133 -11.29 14.65 -15.02
N GLN A 134 -12.59 14.48 -15.33
CA GLN A 134 -13.09 13.30 -16.07
C GLN A 134 -12.53 13.17 -17.48
N GLN A 135 -12.14 14.27 -18.12
CA GLN A 135 -11.53 14.27 -19.44
C GLN A 135 -10.05 13.84 -19.41
N ILE A 136 -9.43 13.84 -18.23
CA ILE A 136 -8.05 13.43 -18.00
C ILE A 136 -8.05 12.30 -16.96
N PRO A 137 -8.49 11.10 -17.33
CA PRO A 137 -8.62 9.99 -16.39
C PRO A 137 -7.26 9.47 -15.92
N ILE A 138 -7.27 8.70 -14.84
CA ILE A 138 -6.11 7.87 -14.46
C ILE A 138 -5.84 6.89 -15.60
N ASP A 139 -4.58 6.78 -16.02
CA ASP A 139 -4.15 5.85 -17.08
C ASP A 139 -4.08 4.42 -16.56
N MET A 140 -5.20 3.70 -16.69
CA MET A 140 -5.31 2.29 -16.25
C MET A 140 -4.54 1.31 -17.14
N SER A 141 -4.03 1.74 -18.30
CA SER A 141 -3.16 0.92 -19.15
C SER A 141 -1.76 0.74 -18.55
N LYS A 142 -1.37 1.62 -17.65
CA LYS A 142 -0.13 1.53 -16.89
C LYS A 142 -0.40 0.90 -15.52
N ALA A 143 0.34 -0.16 -15.21
CA ALA A 143 0.24 -0.83 -13.92
C ALA A 143 0.64 0.09 -12.77
N MET A 144 -0.01 -0.06 -11.61
CA MET A 144 0.47 0.53 -10.36
C MET A 144 1.81 -0.10 -9.98
N THR A 145 2.74 0.70 -9.48
CA THR A 145 4.05 0.23 -9.02
C THR A 145 4.42 0.85 -7.68
N PHE A 146 5.31 0.20 -6.95
CA PHE A 146 6.03 0.87 -5.85
C PHE A 146 6.96 1.95 -6.42
N GLU A 147 7.49 2.84 -5.57
CA GLU A 147 8.38 3.93 -5.99
C GLU A 147 9.61 3.44 -6.78
N ASN A 148 10.12 2.26 -6.44
CA ASN A 148 11.24 1.63 -7.14
C ASN A 148 10.87 0.99 -8.50
N GLY A 149 9.62 1.13 -8.94
CA GLY A 149 9.12 0.59 -10.21
C GLY A 149 8.77 -0.89 -10.20
N THR A 150 8.86 -1.58 -9.06
CA THR A 150 8.52 -3.00 -8.92
C THR A 150 7.07 -3.20 -8.46
N ASN A 151 6.58 -4.44 -8.52
CA ASN A 151 5.30 -4.87 -7.96
C ASN A 151 5.46 -5.70 -6.67
N THR A 152 6.70 -5.91 -6.21
CA THR A 152 7.02 -6.61 -4.96
C THR A 152 8.10 -5.83 -4.22
N LEU A 153 7.94 -5.69 -2.90
CA LEU A 153 8.86 -4.96 -2.03
C LEU A 153 9.06 -5.74 -0.73
N GLU A 154 10.29 -6.10 -0.42
CA GLU A 154 10.66 -6.67 0.87
C GLU A 154 11.11 -5.58 1.83
N VAL A 155 10.57 -5.60 3.04
CA VAL A 155 11.00 -4.74 4.15
C VAL A 155 11.64 -5.63 5.21
N ALA A 156 12.92 -5.40 5.47
CA ALA A 156 13.72 -6.21 6.37
C ALA A 156 13.10 -6.24 7.79
N ASN A 157 13.02 -7.45 8.37
CA ASN A 157 12.43 -7.73 9.69
C ASN A 157 10.92 -7.48 9.81
N GLU A 158 10.23 -7.09 8.76
CA GLU A 158 8.78 -6.84 8.77
C GLU A 158 8.02 -7.84 7.90
N GLY A 159 8.31 -7.90 6.59
CA GLY A 159 7.59 -8.76 5.65
C GLY A 159 7.71 -8.33 4.21
N THR A 160 6.80 -8.86 3.38
CA THR A 160 6.79 -8.65 1.94
C THR A 160 5.46 -8.03 1.50
N TYR A 161 5.55 -6.97 0.70
CA TYR A 161 4.41 -6.33 0.03
C TYR A 161 4.35 -6.79 -1.42
N THR A 162 3.13 -7.01 -1.92
CA THR A 162 2.88 -7.39 -3.32
C THR A 162 1.67 -6.63 -3.85
N ILE A 163 1.82 -5.98 -5.01
CA ILE A 163 0.72 -5.36 -5.74
C ILE A 163 0.04 -6.44 -6.57
N ASN A 164 -1.25 -6.66 -6.34
CA ASN A 164 -2.06 -7.64 -7.04
C ASN A 164 -2.67 -7.04 -8.32
N SER A 165 -3.19 -7.90 -9.21
CA SER A 165 -3.80 -7.49 -10.48
C SER A 165 -5.09 -6.67 -10.33
N ASP A 166 -5.73 -6.69 -9.18
CA ASP A 166 -6.93 -5.92 -8.83
C ASP A 166 -6.61 -4.60 -8.13
N ASP A 167 -5.33 -4.19 -8.11
CA ASP A 167 -4.80 -3.00 -7.43
C ASP A 167 -4.88 -3.04 -5.88
N THR A 168 -5.13 -4.20 -5.30
CA THR A 168 -4.90 -4.38 -3.87
C THR A 168 -3.41 -4.58 -3.60
N ILE A 169 -2.95 -4.16 -2.42
CA ILE A 169 -1.60 -4.41 -1.94
C ILE A 169 -1.71 -5.43 -0.80
N SER A 170 -1.16 -6.62 -1.00
CA SER A 170 -1.04 -7.64 0.03
C SER A 170 0.23 -7.39 0.84
N PHE A 171 0.14 -7.55 2.16
CA PHE A 171 1.26 -7.60 3.07
C PHE A 171 1.31 -8.96 3.76
N LYS A 172 2.42 -9.67 3.61
CA LYS A 172 2.70 -10.91 4.30
C LYS A 172 3.75 -10.64 5.37
N PRO A 173 3.38 -10.50 6.66
CA PRO A 173 4.33 -10.26 7.73
C PRO A 173 5.22 -11.47 7.98
N LEU A 174 6.43 -11.22 8.48
CA LEU A 174 7.23 -12.26 9.12
C LEU A 174 6.49 -12.76 10.38
N LYS A 175 6.67 -14.04 10.72
CA LYS A 175 5.95 -14.68 11.83
C LYS A 175 6.13 -13.99 13.19
N GLN A 176 7.26 -13.33 13.39
CA GLN A 176 7.58 -12.65 14.65
C GLN A 176 7.26 -11.15 14.62
N PHE A 177 6.89 -10.60 13.45
CA PHE A 177 6.59 -9.18 13.33
C PHE A 177 5.24 -8.83 13.96
N THR A 178 5.21 -7.76 14.74
CA THR A 178 4.00 -7.19 15.36
C THR A 178 4.07 -5.67 15.37
N GLY A 179 2.93 -5.02 15.39
CA GLY A 179 2.83 -3.56 15.39
C GLY A 179 2.63 -2.97 14.00
N LYS A 180 2.80 -1.65 13.91
CA LYS A 180 2.63 -0.90 12.67
C LYS A 180 3.83 -1.12 11.76
N ALA A 181 3.57 -1.63 10.55
CA ALA A 181 4.61 -1.84 9.55
C ALA A 181 5.01 -0.51 8.86
N THR A 182 6.18 -0.49 8.25
CA THR A 182 6.66 0.64 7.45
C THR A 182 5.68 0.92 6.30
N PRO A 183 5.14 2.15 6.17
CA PRO A 183 4.28 2.51 5.07
C PRO A 183 5.00 2.36 3.74
N VAL A 184 4.34 1.78 2.74
CA VAL A 184 4.86 1.69 1.37
C VAL A 184 4.09 2.63 0.47
N THR A 185 4.81 3.32 -0.43
CA THR A 185 4.23 4.24 -1.40
C THR A 185 4.06 3.55 -2.74
N VAL A 186 2.90 3.71 -3.33
CA VAL A 186 2.59 3.29 -4.70
C VAL A 186 2.22 4.48 -5.56
N LYS A 187 2.39 4.35 -6.86
CA LYS A 187 2.15 5.42 -7.81
C LYS A 187 1.39 4.97 -9.05
N ARG A 188 0.63 5.91 -9.61
CA ARG A 188 -0.02 5.89 -10.91
C ARG A 188 0.19 7.21 -11.62
N VAL A 189 -0.18 7.28 -12.88
CA VAL A 189 -0.21 8.51 -13.66
C VAL A 189 -1.58 8.72 -14.28
N ASP A 190 -1.93 9.96 -14.56
CA ASP A 190 -3.10 10.30 -15.39
C ASP A 190 -2.78 10.23 -16.89
N ALA A 191 -3.77 10.51 -17.75
CA ALA A 191 -3.63 10.49 -19.20
C ALA A 191 -2.63 11.55 -19.73
N ASN A 192 -2.30 12.56 -18.94
CA ASN A 192 -1.27 13.56 -19.23
C ASN A 192 0.13 13.11 -18.76
N GLY A 193 0.24 12.03 -17.99
CA GLY A 193 1.48 11.58 -17.38
C GLY A 193 1.78 12.25 -16.03
N THR A 194 0.80 12.96 -15.42
CA THR A 194 0.95 13.54 -14.09
C THR A 194 0.94 12.42 -13.06
N GLU A 195 2.00 12.34 -12.25
CA GLU A 195 2.13 11.31 -11.21
C GLU A 195 1.24 11.64 -10.00
N VAL A 196 0.66 10.60 -9.43
CA VAL A 196 -0.10 10.63 -8.17
C VAL A 196 0.30 9.44 -7.33
N THR A 197 0.56 9.67 -6.04
CA THR A 197 1.02 8.66 -5.09
C THR A 197 0.01 8.43 -3.98
N ALA A 198 0.01 7.21 -3.43
CA ALA A 198 -0.74 6.84 -2.24
C ALA A 198 0.08 5.90 -1.38
N THR A 199 -0.22 5.81 -0.08
CA THR A 199 0.44 4.89 0.84
C THR A 199 -0.47 3.76 1.28
N TYR A 200 0.15 2.63 1.61
CA TYR A 200 -0.50 1.54 2.33
C TYR A 200 0.27 1.24 3.61
N THR A 201 -0.45 1.18 4.73
CA THR A 201 0.13 0.98 6.07
C THR A 201 -0.60 -0.15 6.80
N PRO A 202 -0.05 -1.37 6.84
CA PRO A 202 -0.60 -2.45 7.65
C PRO A 202 -0.22 -2.33 9.13
N ASN A 203 -1.10 -2.81 10.01
CA ASN A 203 -0.84 -3.00 11.43
C ASN A 203 -1.04 -4.47 11.80
N VAL A 204 -0.08 -5.07 12.52
CA VAL A 204 -0.07 -6.48 12.90
C VAL A 204 -0.34 -6.62 14.38
N THR A 205 -1.48 -7.20 14.73
CA THR A 205 -1.88 -7.48 16.11
C THR A 205 -1.17 -8.73 16.62
N LYS A 206 -0.51 -8.61 17.77
CA LYS A 206 0.17 -9.73 18.43
C LYS A 206 -0.85 -10.81 18.82
N VAL A 207 -0.47 -12.07 18.59
CA VAL A 207 -1.18 -13.25 19.11
C VAL A 207 -0.41 -13.79 20.30
N THR A 208 -1.08 -14.01 21.44
CA THR A 208 -0.46 -14.47 22.68
C THR A 208 -1.21 -15.69 23.20
N PRO A 209 -0.64 -16.90 23.08
CA PRO A 209 -1.21 -18.11 23.69
C PRO A 209 -1.16 -18.05 25.21
N THR A 210 -2.06 -18.79 25.85
CA THR A 210 -2.18 -18.86 27.31
C THR A 210 -2.03 -20.31 27.81
N SER A 211 -1.92 -20.48 29.12
CA SER A 211 -1.79 -21.81 29.71
C SER A 211 -2.42 -21.91 31.10
N THR A 212 -2.78 -23.13 31.50
CA THR A 212 -3.24 -23.47 32.85
C THR A 212 -2.27 -24.46 33.47
N PRO A 213 -1.74 -24.21 34.69
CA PRO A 213 -0.88 -25.11 35.41
C PRO A 213 -1.57 -26.44 35.77
N ALA A 214 -0.78 -27.49 35.99
CA ALA A 214 -1.26 -28.76 36.48
C ALA A 214 -0.73 -29.03 37.90
N THR A 215 -1.53 -29.76 38.66
CA THR A 215 -1.15 -30.28 39.95
C THR A 215 -1.52 -31.78 40.06
N SER A 216 -0.86 -32.50 40.93
CA SER A 216 -1.27 -33.86 41.29
C SER A 216 -0.94 -34.16 42.76
N SER A 217 -1.55 -35.20 43.34
CA SER A 217 -1.24 -35.68 44.66
C SER A 217 -1.24 -37.21 44.63
N GLY A 218 -0.21 -37.81 45.20
CA GLY A 218 -0.04 -39.27 45.24
C GLY A 218 0.79 -39.74 46.40
N PRO A 219 0.71 -41.05 46.74
CA PRO A 219 1.45 -41.62 47.84
C PRO A 219 2.95 -41.72 47.54
N GLN A 220 3.74 -41.73 48.61
CA GLN A 220 5.19 -41.87 48.60
C GLN A 220 5.65 -43.09 47.77
N GLY A 221 6.61 -42.87 46.88
CA GLY A 221 7.23 -43.89 46.02
C GLY A 221 6.41 -44.33 44.82
N LEU A 222 5.18 -43.83 44.62
CA LEU A 222 4.36 -44.15 43.45
C LEU A 222 4.35 -42.98 42.43
N PRO A 223 4.43 -43.29 41.11
CA PRO A 223 4.30 -42.29 40.06
C PRO A 223 2.92 -41.60 40.08
N GLN A 224 2.88 -40.33 39.69
CA GLN A 224 1.67 -39.56 39.53
C GLN A 224 1.76 -38.69 38.29
N THR A 225 0.63 -38.30 37.73
CA THR A 225 0.58 -37.52 36.48
C THR A 225 -0.21 -36.23 36.66
N GLY A 226 0.17 -35.22 35.88
CA GLY A 226 -0.59 -33.98 35.69
C GLY A 226 -0.49 -33.52 34.27
N THR A 227 -1.55 -32.89 33.77
CA THR A 227 -1.62 -32.43 32.38
C THR A 227 -1.83 -30.93 32.33
N PRO A 228 -0.78 -30.12 32.09
CA PRO A 228 -0.95 -28.70 31.83
C PRO A 228 -1.75 -28.47 30.53
N VAL A 229 -2.58 -27.43 30.52
CA VAL A 229 -3.37 -27.07 29.36
C VAL A 229 -2.73 -25.86 28.69
N PHE A 230 -2.69 -25.88 27.37
CA PHE A 230 -2.22 -24.76 26.52
C PHE A 230 -3.35 -24.35 25.60
N GLU A 231 -3.67 -23.07 25.59
CA GLU A 231 -4.73 -22.48 24.78
C GLU A 231 -4.15 -21.52 23.77
N GLU A 232 -4.65 -21.57 22.55
CA GLU A 232 -4.29 -20.65 21.48
C GLU A 232 -4.73 -19.21 21.81
N GLY A 233 -3.93 -18.23 21.41
CA GLY A 233 -4.30 -16.82 21.52
C GLY A 233 -5.34 -16.39 20.48
N ASP A 234 -5.40 -17.11 19.36
CA ASP A 234 -6.38 -16.96 18.28
C ASP A 234 -6.43 -18.25 17.46
N SER A 235 -7.61 -18.64 17.00
CA SER A 235 -7.82 -19.87 16.22
C SER A 235 -7.07 -19.89 14.87
N ALA A 236 -6.73 -18.74 14.29
CA ALA A 236 -5.89 -18.65 13.10
C ALA A 236 -4.40 -18.95 13.39
N VAL A 237 -4.00 -18.94 14.66
CA VAL A 237 -2.62 -19.22 15.12
C VAL A 237 -2.64 -20.24 16.26
N PRO A 238 -3.01 -21.50 15.99
CA PRO A 238 -3.14 -22.52 17.02
C PRO A 238 -1.79 -22.92 17.61
N ILE A 239 -1.84 -23.62 18.77
CA ILE A 239 -0.67 -24.29 19.35
C ILE A 239 -0.11 -25.30 18.35
N ASP A 240 1.20 -25.30 18.15
CA ASP A 240 1.87 -26.23 17.23
C ASP A 240 2.15 -27.59 17.90
N TYR A 241 1.16 -28.48 17.90
CA TYR A 241 1.29 -29.82 18.43
C TYR A 241 2.24 -30.75 17.66
N ASN A 242 2.70 -30.32 16.45
CA ASN A 242 3.76 -31.03 15.72
C ASN A 242 5.15 -30.81 16.36
N LYS A 243 5.29 -29.77 17.19
CA LYS A 243 6.47 -29.55 18.01
C LYS A 243 6.26 -30.18 19.39
N GLN A 244 7.23 -30.99 19.81
CA GLN A 244 7.19 -31.68 21.09
C GLN A 244 7.25 -30.66 22.24
N MET A 245 6.46 -30.88 23.27
CA MET A 245 6.59 -30.15 24.54
C MET A 245 7.92 -30.50 25.20
N THR A 246 8.58 -29.54 25.81
CA THR A 246 9.84 -29.72 26.53
C THR A 246 9.82 -29.07 27.89
N PHE A 247 10.68 -29.49 28.80
CA PHE A 247 11.00 -28.74 30.01
C PHE A 247 11.84 -27.50 29.65
N ASP A 248 12.13 -26.67 30.63
CA ASP A 248 12.99 -25.47 30.56
C ASP A 248 14.44 -25.77 30.11
N ASN A 249 14.88 -27.03 30.18
CA ASN A 249 16.17 -27.51 29.68
C ASN A 249 16.13 -28.03 28.22
N ASP A 250 15.04 -27.78 27.50
CA ASP A 250 14.80 -28.25 26.12
C ASP A 250 14.75 -29.80 25.98
N GLN A 251 14.58 -30.54 27.07
CA GLN A 251 14.50 -31.99 27.07
C GLN A 251 13.10 -32.49 27.46
N PRO A 252 12.72 -33.73 27.03
CA PRO A 252 11.47 -34.34 27.45
C PRO A 252 11.55 -34.96 28.86
N LYS A 253 12.72 -34.91 29.49
CA LYS A 253 12.97 -35.41 30.85
C LYS A 253 13.70 -34.39 31.69
N LYS A 254 13.36 -34.36 33.01
CA LYS A 254 14.02 -33.53 34.00
C LYS A 254 14.18 -34.30 35.31
N ILE A 255 15.41 -34.39 35.78
CA ILE A 255 15.76 -35.02 37.06
C ILE A 255 16.04 -33.92 38.08
N VAL A 256 15.38 -33.98 39.23
CA VAL A 256 15.61 -33.09 40.36
C VAL A 256 16.18 -33.96 41.51
N SER A 257 17.43 -33.75 41.83
CA SER A 257 18.18 -34.56 42.83
C SER A 257 17.48 -34.54 44.19
N GLY A 258 17.27 -35.73 44.78
CA GLY A 258 16.59 -35.88 46.06
C GLY A 258 15.06 -35.68 46.03
N VAL A 259 14.49 -35.43 44.85
CA VAL A 259 13.05 -35.22 44.63
C VAL A 259 12.47 -36.30 43.72
N GLY A 260 13.02 -36.50 42.53
CA GLY A 260 12.54 -37.47 41.57
C GLY A 260 12.76 -37.11 40.11
N GLU A 261 12.16 -37.89 39.21
CA GLU A 261 12.22 -37.73 37.76
C GLU A 261 10.86 -37.28 37.19
N TYR A 262 10.89 -36.33 36.29
CA TYR A 262 9.76 -35.87 35.49
C TYR A 262 9.94 -36.30 34.01
N THR A 263 8.90 -36.89 33.43
CA THR A 263 8.89 -37.29 32.00
C THR A 263 7.64 -36.76 31.31
N ILE A 264 7.82 -36.14 30.15
CA ILE A 264 6.71 -35.69 29.29
C ILE A 264 6.27 -36.90 28.46
N ASN A 265 4.99 -37.22 28.50
CA ASN A 265 4.38 -38.29 27.71
C ASN A 265 3.91 -37.79 26.34
N SER A 266 3.65 -38.71 25.41
CA SER A 266 3.19 -38.38 24.05
C SER A 266 1.82 -37.70 24.01
N ASP A 267 0.98 -37.89 25.03
CA ASP A 267 -0.33 -37.25 25.18
C ASP A 267 -0.26 -35.84 25.80
N GLY A 268 0.95 -35.37 26.14
CA GLY A 268 1.18 -34.05 26.76
C GLY A 268 1.01 -34.07 28.29
N SER A 269 0.73 -35.21 28.92
CA SER A 269 0.80 -35.34 30.35
C SER A 269 2.26 -35.41 30.85
N ILE A 270 2.48 -35.09 32.11
CA ILE A 270 3.78 -35.17 32.77
C ILE A 270 3.69 -36.24 33.86
N THR A 271 4.50 -37.28 33.75
CA THR A 271 4.67 -38.26 34.80
C THR A 271 5.77 -37.80 35.75
N PHE A 272 5.47 -37.74 37.04
CA PHE A 272 6.44 -37.52 38.08
C PHE A 272 6.63 -38.85 38.86
N THR A 273 7.87 -39.34 38.90
CA THR A 273 8.28 -40.50 39.68
C THR A 273 9.12 -39.99 40.86
N PRO A 274 8.57 -39.94 42.08
CA PRO A 274 9.31 -39.45 43.25
C PRO A 274 10.43 -40.40 43.66
N ASP A 275 11.49 -39.87 44.23
CA ASP A 275 12.48 -40.67 44.96
C ASP A 275 11.79 -41.41 46.12
N LYS A 276 12.19 -42.64 46.39
CA LYS A 276 11.52 -43.56 47.38
C LYS A 276 11.30 -42.95 48.77
N LYS A 277 12.16 -42.02 49.19
CA LYS A 277 12.09 -41.37 50.50
C LYS A 277 11.51 -39.97 50.46
N TYR A 278 11.21 -39.42 49.27
CA TYR A 278 10.70 -38.06 49.12
C TYR A 278 9.25 -37.98 49.63
N VAL A 279 8.95 -36.92 50.40
CA VAL A 279 7.62 -36.56 50.89
C VAL A 279 7.51 -35.03 50.87
N GLY A 280 6.38 -34.49 50.45
CA GLY A 280 6.12 -33.08 50.40
C GLY A 280 5.83 -32.56 48.97
N THR A 281 5.80 -31.26 48.83
CA THR A 281 5.55 -30.59 47.55
C THR A 281 6.85 -29.95 47.08
N PRO A 282 7.46 -30.41 45.98
CA PRO A 282 8.68 -29.81 45.45
C PRO A 282 8.37 -28.50 44.74
N ALA A 283 9.41 -27.74 44.36
CA ALA A 283 9.28 -26.64 43.47
C ALA A 283 8.65 -27.09 42.13
N SER A 284 7.77 -26.23 41.55
CA SER A 284 7.13 -26.50 40.26
C SER A 284 8.17 -26.68 39.16
N VAL A 285 7.94 -27.61 38.26
CA VAL A 285 8.70 -27.68 36.98
C VAL A 285 7.96 -26.95 35.91
N THR A 286 8.70 -26.28 35.03
CA THR A 286 8.14 -25.51 33.91
C THR A 286 8.27 -26.32 32.64
N VAL A 287 7.20 -26.38 31.87
CA VAL A 287 7.16 -26.91 30.49
C VAL A 287 6.75 -25.83 29.50
N LYS A 288 7.14 -26.00 28.24
CA LYS A 288 6.88 -25.04 27.19
C LYS A 288 6.38 -25.69 25.90
N ARG A 289 5.53 -24.96 25.21
CA ARG A 289 5.08 -25.18 23.84
C ARG A 289 5.22 -23.90 23.04
N VAL A 290 5.02 -23.98 21.74
CA VAL A 290 4.95 -22.81 20.85
C VAL A 290 3.67 -22.87 20.01
N ASP A 291 3.21 -21.71 19.57
CA ASP A 291 2.16 -21.60 18.56
C ASP A 291 2.72 -21.76 17.14
N LYS A 292 1.88 -21.66 16.11
CA LYS A 292 2.29 -21.75 14.69
C LYS A 292 3.18 -20.59 14.22
N ASN A 293 3.21 -19.47 14.94
CA ASN A 293 4.16 -18.38 14.72
C ASN A 293 5.50 -18.60 15.44
N GLY A 294 5.57 -19.58 16.35
CA GLY A 294 6.74 -19.83 17.19
C GLY A 294 6.75 -18.99 18.48
N THR A 295 5.62 -18.40 18.86
CA THR A 295 5.48 -17.71 20.16
C THR A 295 5.47 -18.75 21.27
N GLU A 296 6.40 -18.61 22.23
CA GLU A 296 6.50 -19.53 23.37
C GLU A 296 5.40 -19.24 24.40
N VAL A 297 4.85 -20.33 24.95
CA VAL A 297 3.93 -20.33 26.09
C VAL A 297 4.38 -21.38 27.08
N THR A 298 4.42 -21.03 28.36
CA THR A 298 4.89 -21.89 29.44
C THR A 298 3.78 -22.23 30.44
N ALA A 299 3.83 -23.47 30.98
CA ALA A 299 2.96 -23.90 32.07
C ALA A 299 3.79 -24.57 33.17
N THR A 300 3.27 -24.63 34.38
CA THR A 300 3.93 -25.33 35.48
C THR A 300 3.19 -26.59 35.87
N TYR A 301 3.95 -27.55 36.38
CA TYR A 301 3.42 -28.75 37.03
C TYR A 301 3.99 -28.90 38.43
N THR A 302 3.09 -29.08 39.42
CA THR A 302 3.46 -29.19 40.84
C THR A 302 2.83 -30.44 41.43
N PRO A 303 3.61 -31.55 41.64
CA PRO A 303 3.14 -32.73 42.34
C PRO A 303 3.22 -32.55 43.86
N THR A 304 2.38 -33.29 44.61
CA THR A 304 2.47 -33.41 46.06
C THR A 304 2.59 -34.89 46.43
N VAL A 305 3.58 -35.23 47.24
CA VAL A 305 3.82 -36.61 47.71
C VAL A 305 3.39 -36.75 49.15
N THR A 306 2.39 -37.60 49.40
CA THR A 306 1.86 -37.85 50.73
C THR A 306 2.59 -39.04 51.37
N ARG A 307 2.90 -38.93 52.66
CA ARG A 307 3.57 -39.96 53.41
C ARG A 307 2.71 -41.25 53.51
N VAL A 308 3.31 -42.40 53.30
CA VAL A 308 2.69 -43.70 53.59
C VAL A 308 3.17 -44.19 54.96
N MET A 309 2.23 -44.41 55.83
CA MET A 309 2.50 -45.00 57.18
C MET A 309 2.22 -46.49 57.12
N PRO A 310 3.18 -47.38 57.45
CA PRO A 310 2.89 -48.78 57.56
C PRO A 310 1.97 -49.01 58.77
N THR A 311 0.92 -49.78 58.57
CA THR A 311 0.04 -50.27 59.69
C THR A 311 0.51 -51.64 60.14
N SER A 312 0.81 -51.83 61.45
CA SER A 312 1.02 -53.15 62.03
C SER A 312 -0.32 -53.67 62.49
N THR A 313 -0.75 -54.86 62.02
CA THR A 313 -1.79 -55.66 62.66
C THR A 313 -1.10 -56.52 63.69
N ASN A 314 -1.43 -56.32 65.00
CA ASN A 314 -1.03 -57.25 66.03
C ASN A 314 -1.72 -58.58 65.75
N ALA A 315 -0.95 -59.70 65.68
CA ALA A 315 -1.46 -61.07 65.63
C ALA A 315 -1.92 -61.50 67.02
#